data_0cb9cf01f78bfc196e19b487a60d28d6
#
_entry.id   0cb9cf01f78bfc196e19b487a60d28d6
#
_cell.length_a   1.000
_cell.length_b   1.000
_cell.length_c   1.000
_cell.angle_alpha   90.00
_cell.angle_beta   90.00
_cell.angle_gamma   90.00
#
_symmetry.space_group_name_H-M   'P 1'
#
loop_
_entity.id
_entity.type
_entity.pdbx_description
1 polymer ?
#
loop_
_entity_poly.entity_id
_entity_poly.type
_entity_poly.pdbx_seq_one_letter_code
_entity_poly.pdbx_strand_id
1 'polypeptide(L)'
;MDVNQPREMYPGMWRYPMNPDFCCIYRVPNRLREVNPEPYTPQLVLIGPLHHSVKSQALKALYLGDDITYTKSMAYLDMEEHKKTYLAEFAARIEGETTIDELRRMIKEEEETIRASYQESTAWIQSPEFVEMVLHDSVFIIEFILRFSGVVDKNGDPLLAGLSLGITVYYDLILLENQLPFFILEKLFNPIVTRIWPHLITFRDLIIIFFGFQGKIRRSSKFKHFTDLIRCVRVETLPNLDVWKSKSKPIEHMYNADKLDSGGVKFKAVGDELSLCVSFKNGCLKIPCLTVDDSLEMKLRNIMALEQCHYPNNAHVCSYALFLDYLIDTDKDVDLLLEKGILKSPLKLRRW
;
A
#
# COMPACT_ATOMS: atom_id res chain seq x y z
N MET A 1 -9.91 -14.12 -41.00
CA MET A 1 -9.50 -13.19 -39.93
C MET A 1 -8.14 -13.67 -39.49
N ASP A 2 -7.11 -12.87 -39.72
CA ASP A 2 -5.74 -13.22 -39.45
C ASP A 2 -5.48 -13.26 -37.96
N VAL A 3 -5.20 -14.43 -37.42
CA VAL A 3 -5.07 -14.67 -35.96
C VAL A 3 -3.74 -14.12 -35.38
N ASN A 4 -2.88 -13.56 -36.26
CA ASN A 4 -1.51 -13.18 -35.94
C ASN A 4 -1.24 -11.67 -35.87
N GLN A 5 -2.24 -10.79 -35.97
CA GLN A 5 -1.98 -9.38 -35.63
C GLN A 5 -1.95 -9.20 -34.14
N PRO A 6 -0.86 -8.62 -33.57
CA PRO A 6 -0.85 -8.28 -32.16
C PRO A 6 -2.00 -7.30 -31.91
N ARG A 7 -2.94 -7.68 -31.04
CA ARG A 7 -4.00 -6.77 -30.59
C ARG A 7 -3.35 -5.54 -29.98
N GLU A 8 -3.70 -4.37 -30.50
CA GLU A 8 -3.32 -3.13 -29.85
C GLU A 8 -3.82 -3.17 -28.39
N MET A 9 -2.87 -2.99 -27.46
CA MET A 9 -3.16 -3.00 -26.03
C MET A 9 -3.34 -1.57 -25.55
N TYR A 10 -4.41 -1.32 -24.84
CA TYR A 10 -4.75 -0.01 -24.28
C TYR A 10 -4.73 -0.05 -22.75
N PRO A 11 -4.57 1.10 -22.07
CA PRO A 11 -4.74 1.19 -20.63
C PRO A 11 -6.09 0.61 -20.18
N GLY A 12 -6.09 -0.14 -19.09
CA GLY A 12 -7.29 -0.80 -18.54
C GLY A 12 -7.59 -2.18 -19.11
N MET A 13 -6.86 -2.65 -20.13
CA MET A 13 -7.02 -4.01 -20.64
C MET A 13 -6.38 -5.03 -19.70
N TRP A 14 -7.08 -6.11 -19.43
CA TRP A 14 -6.52 -7.21 -18.65
C TRP A 14 -5.47 -7.99 -19.45
N ARG A 15 -4.43 -8.40 -18.74
CA ARG A 15 -3.43 -9.29 -19.30
C ARG A 15 -4.03 -10.71 -19.46
N TYR A 16 -3.94 -11.28 -20.67
CA TYR A 16 -4.34 -12.64 -20.92
C TYR A 16 -3.29 -13.36 -21.80
N PRO A 17 -2.88 -14.59 -21.43
CA PRO A 17 -3.22 -15.29 -20.18
C PRO A 17 -2.57 -14.60 -18.97
N MET A 18 -3.35 -14.44 -17.89
CA MET A 18 -2.86 -13.95 -16.62
C MET A 18 -2.11 -15.09 -15.91
N ASN A 19 -0.88 -14.80 -15.43
CA ASN A 19 -0.14 -15.75 -14.61
C ASN A 19 -0.43 -15.47 -13.13
N PRO A 20 -1.28 -16.28 -12.46
CA PRO A 20 -1.69 -16.02 -11.08
C PRO A 20 -0.54 -16.10 -10.07
N ASP A 21 0.56 -16.82 -10.39
CA ASP A 21 1.69 -16.95 -9.48
C ASP A 21 2.48 -15.64 -9.33
N PHE A 22 2.52 -14.82 -10.39
CA PHE A 22 3.21 -13.53 -10.40
C PHE A 22 2.27 -12.35 -10.15
N CYS A 23 1.02 -12.42 -10.61
CA CYS A 23 0.07 -11.32 -10.49
C CYS A 23 -0.23 -11.00 -9.02
N CYS A 24 0.03 -9.75 -8.62
CA CYS A 24 -0.17 -9.31 -7.24
C CYS A 24 -0.64 -7.84 -7.12
N ILE A 25 -0.55 -7.05 -8.19
CA ILE A 25 -0.96 -5.65 -8.22
C ILE A 25 -2.19 -5.53 -9.11
N TYR A 26 -3.26 -4.98 -8.55
CA TYR A 26 -4.60 -4.97 -9.14
C TYR A 26 -5.14 -3.55 -9.24
N ARG A 27 -6.01 -3.31 -10.24
CA ARG A 27 -6.92 -2.17 -10.19
C ARG A 27 -7.94 -2.39 -9.09
N VAL A 28 -8.21 -1.33 -8.35
CA VAL A 28 -9.33 -1.33 -7.40
C VAL A 28 -10.64 -1.55 -8.17
N PRO A 29 -11.46 -2.53 -7.77
CA PRO A 29 -12.73 -2.79 -8.42
C PRO A 29 -13.61 -1.53 -8.48
N ASN A 30 -14.20 -1.24 -9.64
CA ASN A 30 -14.98 -0.04 -9.88
C ASN A 30 -16.04 0.20 -8.81
N ARG A 31 -16.76 -0.85 -8.42
CA ARG A 31 -17.78 -0.77 -7.35
C ARG A 31 -17.26 -0.28 -6.00
N LEU A 32 -15.98 -0.51 -5.69
CA LEU A 32 -15.36 0.03 -4.47
C LEU A 32 -14.93 1.49 -4.67
N ARG A 33 -14.40 1.80 -5.84
CA ARG A 33 -13.96 3.14 -6.21
C ARG A 33 -15.13 4.11 -6.33
N GLU A 34 -16.27 3.69 -6.86
CA GLU A 34 -17.48 4.50 -7.02
C GLU A 34 -18.06 4.97 -5.68
N VAL A 35 -17.90 4.18 -4.62
CA VAL A 35 -18.37 4.57 -3.27
C VAL A 35 -17.54 5.73 -2.70
N ASN A 36 -16.23 5.67 -2.81
CA ASN A 36 -15.31 6.73 -2.41
C ASN A 36 -13.99 6.56 -3.18
N PRO A 37 -13.69 7.41 -4.18
CA PRO A 37 -12.48 7.30 -4.99
C PRO A 37 -11.22 7.82 -4.29
N GLU A 38 -11.37 8.74 -3.33
CA GLU A 38 -10.26 9.47 -2.73
C GLU A 38 -9.24 8.56 -2.02
N PRO A 39 -9.64 7.57 -1.20
CA PRO A 39 -8.72 6.65 -0.53
C PRO A 39 -7.84 5.80 -1.46
N TYR A 40 -8.14 5.77 -2.76
CA TYR A 40 -7.41 4.99 -3.76
C TYR A 40 -6.59 5.86 -4.73
N THR A 41 -6.65 7.18 -4.55
CA THR A 41 -6.06 8.14 -5.50
C THR A 41 -4.80 8.75 -4.92
N PRO A 42 -3.63 8.58 -5.56
CA PRO A 42 -2.40 9.22 -5.14
C PRO A 42 -2.57 10.74 -5.03
N GLN A 43 -2.01 11.32 -4.00
CA GLN A 43 -2.12 12.75 -3.76
C GLN A 43 -0.92 13.53 -4.31
N LEU A 44 0.25 12.93 -4.33
CA LEU A 44 1.50 13.60 -4.69
C LEU A 44 2.35 12.82 -5.69
N VAL A 45 2.62 11.52 -5.45
CA VAL A 45 3.55 10.74 -6.27
C VAL A 45 2.87 9.58 -6.97
N LEU A 46 3.12 9.43 -8.28
CA LEU A 46 2.62 8.33 -9.10
C LEU A 46 3.72 7.27 -9.25
N ILE A 47 3.46 6.05 -8.82
CA ILE A 47 4.39 4.92 -8.86
C ILE A 47 3.83 3.81 -9.75
N GLY A 48 4.68 3.27 -10.61
CA GLY A 48 4.36 2.12 -11.46
C GLY A 48 3.50 2.44 -12.67
N PRO A 49 3.26 1.43 -13.51
CA PRO A 49 2.65 1.60 -14.83
C PRO A 49 1.15 1.89 -14.81
N LEU A 50 0.43 1.59 -13.71
CA LEU A 50 -1.00 1.79 -13.66
C LEU A 50 -1.41 3.28 -13.74
N HIS A 51 -0.50 4.18 -13.39
CA HIS A 51 -0.72 5.64 -13.46
C HIS A 51 -0.06 6.30 -14.68
N HIS A 52 0.54 5.53 -15.59
CA HIS A 52 1.26 6.09 -16.73
C HIS A 52 0.37 6.93 -17.66
N SER A 53 -0.88 6.52 -17.88
CA SER A 53 -1.85 7.31 -18.64
C SER A 53 -2.20 8.64 -17.96
N VAL A 54 -2.22 8.69 -16.62
CA VAL A 54 -2.45 9.92 -15.84
C VAL A 54 -1.30 10.90 -16.05
N LYS A 55 -0.05 10.42 -16.04
CA LYS A 55 1.14 11.24 -16.37
C LYS A 55 1.05 11.84 -17.77
N SER A 56 0.69 11.02 -18.75
CA SER A 56 0.53 11.48 -20.14
C SER A 56 -0.59 12.51 -20.30
N GLN A 57 -1.70 12.36 -19.57
CA GLN A 57 -2.81 13.32 -19.55
C GLN A 57 -2.39 14.62 -18.86
N ALA A 58 -1.64 14.56 -17.76
CA ALA A 58 -1.11 15.72 -17.07
C ALA A 58 -0.23 16.58 -17.99
N LEU A 59 0.66 15.93 -18.75
CA LEU A 59 1.49 16.61 -19.76
C LEU A 59 0.65 17.28 -20.85
N LYS A 60 -0.38 16.60 -21.35
CA LYS A 60 -1.30 17.17 -22.36
C LYS A 60 -2.08 18.37 -21.82
N ALA A 61 -2.58 18.29 -20.58
CA ALA A 61 -3.32 19.38 -19.94
C ALA A 61 -2.46 20.66 -19.80
N LEU A 62 -1.17 20.50 -19.49
CA LEU A 62 -0.21 21.61 -19.47
C LEU A 62 -0.09 22.33 -20.82
N TYR A 63 -0.05 21.59 -21.92
CA TYR A 63 0.02 22.18 -23.27
C TYR A 63 -1.29 22.85 -23.71
N LEU A 64 -2.43 22.43 -23.16
CA LEU A 64 -3.76 22.92 -23.54
C LEU A 64 -4.27 24.07 -22.66
N GLY A 65 -3.65 24.31 -21.49
CA GLY A 65 -4.01 25.43 -20.61
C GLY A 65 -5.33 25.22 -19.83
N ASP A 66 -5.70 23.99 -19.52
CA ASP A 66 -6.92 23.65 -18.77
C ASP A 66 -6.79 23.97 -17.27
N ASP A 67 -7.51 24.99 -16.80
CA ASP A 67 -7.39 25.54 -15.45
C ASP A 67 -7.78 24.58 -14.31
N ILE A 68 -8.70 23.65 -14.51
CA ILE A 68 -9.30 22.83 -13.43
C ILE A 68 -8.42 21.62 -13.06
N THR A 69 -7.71 21.05 -14.01
CA THR A 69 -6.77 19.92 -13.79
C THR A 69 -5.35 20.39 -13.51
N TYR A 70 -5.07 21.67 -13.69
CA TYR A 70 -3.74 22.28 -13.69
C TYR A 70 -2.99 22.04 -12.38
N THR A 71 -3.60 22.29 -11.22
CA THR A 71 -2.89 22.22 -9.92
C THR A 71 -2.46 20.80 -9.58
N LYS A 72 -3.33 19.80 -9.76
CA LYS A 72 -3.01 18.40 -9.46
C LYS A 72 -2.05 17.79 -10.48
N SER A 73 -2.22 18.14 -11.75
CA SER A 73 -1.34 17.76 -12.84
C SER A 73 0.08 18.30 -12.65
N MET A 74 0.19 19.56 -12.21
CA MET A 74 1.49 20.18 -11.90
C MET A 74 2.21 19.45 -10.76
N ALA A 75 1.51 19.12 -9.67
CA ALA A 75 2.11 18.39 -8.55
C ALA A 75 2.70 17.04 -9.01
N TYR A 76 2.01 16.31 -9.88
CA TYR A 76 2.54 15.05 -10.43
C TYR A 76 3.78 15.26 -11.31
N LEU A 77 3.81 16.33 -12.11
CA LEU A 77 4.95 16.65 -12.98
C LEU A 77 6.16 17.14 -12.18
N ASP A 78 5.94 17.95 -11.16
CA ASP A 78 6.98 18.37 -10.22
C ASP A 78 7.62 17.16 -9.54
N MET A 79 6.81 16.14 -9.21
CA MET A 79 7.31 14.90 -8.64
C MET A 79 8.13 14.06 -9.63
N GLU A 80 7.78 14.06 -10.92
CA GLU A 80 8.63 13.40 -11.93
C GLU A 80 10.00 14.09 -12.07
N GLU A 81 10.08 15.41 -11.99
CA GLU A 81 11.36 16.12 -11.93
C GLU A 81 12.11 15.83 -10.62
N HIS A 82 11.39 15.75 -9.50
CA HIS A 82 12.00 15.38 -8.22
C HIS A 82 12.60 13.96 -8.24
N LYS A 83 11.94 13.01 -8.91
CA LYS A 83 12.50 11.66 -9.13
C LYS A 83 13.82 11.68 -9.89
N LYS A 84 13.98 12.56 -10.89
CA LYS A 84 15.24 12.72 -11.62
C LYS A 84 16.35 13.29 -10.72
N THR A 85 16.01 14.22 -9.84
CA THR A 85 16.95 14.76 -8.84
C THR A 85 17.42 13.64 -7.91
N TYR A 86 16.50 12.84 -7.37
CA TYR A 86 16.85 11.70 -6.52
C TYR A 86 17.71 10.67 -7.26
N LEU A 87 17.44 10.42 -8.54
CA LEU A 87 18.25 9.52 -9.35
C LEU A 87 19.69 10.03 -9.49
N ALA A 88 19.88 11.33 -9.74
CA ALA A 88 21.21 11.93 -9.88
C ALA A 88 22.00 11.88 -8.54
N GLU A 89 21.35 12.18 -7.42
CA GLU A 89 21.96 12.15 -6.10
C GLU A 89 22.27 10.72 -5.63
N PHE A 90 21.41 9.78 -5.92
CA PHE A 90 21.63 8.35 -5.67
C PHE A 90 22.81 7.84 -6.49
N ALA A 91 22.88 8.18 -7.79
CA ALA A 91 23.98 7.80 -8.68
C ALA A 91 25.34 8.26 -8.15
N ALA A 92 25.44 9.52 -7.71
CA ALA A 92 26.66 10.07 -7.10
C ALA A 92 27.07 9.32 -5.82
N ARG A 93 26.12 8.83 -5.04
CA ARG A 93 26.38 8.11 -3.79
C ARG A 93 26.84 6.67 -4.00
N ILE A 94 26.39 6.01 -5.08
CA ILE A 94 26.77 4.64 -5.40
C ILE A 94 27.94 4.56 -6.38
N GLU A 95 28.52 5.69 -6.77
CA GLU A 95 29.65 5.74 -7.70
C GLU A 95 30.80 4.85 -7.21
N GLY A 96 31.35 4.03 -8.12
CA GLY A 96 32.39 3.04 -7.83
C GLY A 96 31.88 1.70 -7.26
N GLU A 97 30.62 1.56 -6.92
CA GLU A 97 30.01 0.33 -6.38
C GLU A 97 29.10 -0.36 -7.39
N THR A 98 28.23 0.40 -8.04
CA THR A 98 27.38 -0.02 -9.15
C THR A 98 27.05 1.20 -10.01
N THR A 99 26.49 0.99 -11.17
CA THR A 99 26.12 2.06 -12.07
C THR A 99 24.61 2.08 -12.33
N ILE A 100 24.09 3.23 -12.71
CA ILE A 100 22.68 3.36 -13.12
C ILE A 100 22.39 2.46 -14.34
N ASP A 101 23.37 2.26 -15.21
CA ASP A 101 23.22 1.36 -16.37
C ASP A 101 23.12 -0.12 -15.97
N GLU A 102 23.79 -0.53 -14.88
CA GLU A 102 23.61 -1.86 -14.31
C GLU A 102 22.22 -2.05 -13.71
N LEU A 103 21.69 -1.06 -12.98
CA LEU A 103 20.32 -1.11 -12.48
C LEU A 103 19.31 -1.17 -13.64
N ARG A 104 19.51 -0.37 -14.67
CA ARG A 104 18.67 -0.38 -15.88
C ARG A 104 18.70 -1.76 -16.56
N ARG A 105 19.87 -2.37 -16.70
CA ARG A 105 20.03 -3.72 -17.23
C ARG A 105 19.29 -4.76 -16.39
N MET A 106 19.42 -4.71 -15.07
CA MET A 106 18.71 -5.63 -14.16
C MET A 106 17.19 -5.51 -14.30
N ILE A 107 16.66 -4.28 -14.42
CA ILE A 107 15.24 -4.05 -14.67
C ILE A 107 14.83 -4.63 -16.03
N LYS A 108 15.65 -4.43 -17.06
CA LYS A 108 15.38 -4.95 -18.39
C LYS A 108 15.34 -6.48 -18.42
N GLU A 109 16.23 -7.14 -17.70
CA GLU A 109 16.26 -8.61 -17.57
C GLU A 109 14.98 -9.14 -16.89
N GLU A 110 14.42 -8.39 -15.93
CA GLU A 110 13.20 -8.75 -15.18
C GLU A 110 11.91 -8.17 -15.77
N GLU A 111 11.98 -7.45 -16.89
CA GLU A 111 10.84 -6.69 -17.43
C GLU A 111 9.56 -7.51 -17.55
N GLU A 112 9.65 -8.74 -18.09
CA GLU A 112 8.49 -9.61 -18.25
C GLU A 112 7.91 -10.05 -16.90
N THR A 113 8.73 -10.31 -15.89
CA THR A 113 8.30 -10.67 -14.54
C THR A 113 7.65 -9.47 -13.85
N ILE A 114 8.22 -8.27 -14.00
CA ILE A 114 7.64 -7.03 -13.48
C ILE A 114 6.28 -6.78 -14.13
N ARG A 115 6.18 -6.87 -15.46
CA ARG A 115 4.90 -6.72 -16.18
C ARG A 115 3.89 -7.78 -15.77
N ALA A 116 4.33 -9.02 -15.52
CA ALA A 116 3.46 -10.12 -15.07
C ALA A 116 2.88 -9.90 -13.67
N SER A 117 3.48 -9.02 -12.86
CA SER A 117 2.98 -8.68 -11.53
C SER A 117 1.69 -7.87 -11.56
N TYR A 118 1.33 -7.27 -12.69
CA TYR A 118 0.14 -6.44 -12.84
C TYR A 118 -1.00 -7.20 -13.52
N GLN A 119 -2.22 -7.06 -12.99
CA GLN A 119 -3.43 -7.61 -13.60
C GLN A 119 -3.73 -6.93 -14.94
N GLU A 120 -3.57 -5.62 -14.99
CA GLU A 120 -3.74 -4.83 -16.20
C GLU A 120 -2.55 -5.02 -17.13
N SER A 121 -2.81 -5.13 -18.43
CA SER A 121 -1.72 -5.20 -19.42
C SER A 121 -0.95 -3.89 -19.48
N THR A 122 0.36 -4.01 -19.41
CA THR A 122 1.30 -2.89 -19.59
C THR A 122 1.98 -2.91 -20.96
N ALA A 123 1.53 -3.78 -21.87
CA ALA A 123 2.15 -3.98 -23.18
C ALA A 123 2.08 -2.74 -24.12
N TRP A 124 1.17 -1.81 -23.84
CA TRP A 124 1.04 -0.54 -24.54
C TRP A 124 2.14 0.48 -24.19
N ILE A 125 2.89 0.27 -23.09
CA ILE A 125 4.07 1.07 -22.74
C ILE A 125 5.29 0.41 -23.40
N GLN A 126 6.00 1.15 -24.24
CA GLN A 126 7.18 0.64 -24.91
C GLN A 126 8.28 0.25 -23.91
N SER A 127 9.07 -0.78 -24.26
CA SER A 127 10.07 -1.34 -23.34
C SER A 127 11.07 -0.30 -22.80
N PRO A 128 11.68 0.58 -23.60
CA PRO A 128 12.61 1.58 -23.04
C PRO A 128 11.95 2.51 -22.05
N GLU A 129 10.74 2.97 -22.35
CA GLU A 129 9.96 3.86 -21.48
C GLU A 129 9.54 3.14 -20.18
N PHE A 130 9.14 1.87 -20.28
CA PHE A 130 8.80 1.06 -19.11
C PHE A 130 10.00 0.86 -18.18
N VAL A 131 11.17 0.55 -18.72
CA VAL A 131 12.41 0.36 -17.95
C VAL A 131 12.82 1.65 -17.24
N GLU A 132 12.79 2.80 -17.93
CA GLU A 132 13.12 4.10 -17.33
C GLU A 132 12.12 4.48 -16.23
N MET A 133 10.83 4.26 -16.46
CA MET A 133 9.80 4.50 -15.44
C MET A 133 10.07 3.67 -14.19
N VAL A 134 10.31 2.35 -14.33
CA VAL A 134 10.60 1.47 -13.18
C VAL A 134 11.87 1.90 -12.48
N LEU A 135 12.91 2.34 -13.21
CA LEU A 135 14.17 2.84 -12.64
C LEU A 135 13.94 4.09 -11.79
N HIS A 136 13.29 5.12 -12.35
CA HIS A 136 13.01 6.36 -11.63
C HIS A 136 12.15 6.12 -10.38
N ASP A 137 11.10 5.31 -10.51
CA ASP A 137 10.21 4.99 -9.41
C ASP A 137 10.91 4.18 -8.32
N SER A 138 11.76 3.21 -8.70
CA SER A 138 12.52 2.39 -7.75
C SER A 138 13.54 3.22 -6.97
N VAL A 139 14.29 4.07 -7.67
CA VAL A 139 15.30 4.93 -7.02
C VAL A 139 14.62 5.99 -6.16
N PHE A 140 13.49 6.56 -6.60
CA PHE A 140 12.71 7.46 -5.77
C PHE A 140 12.28 6.80 -4.45
N ILE A 141 11.75 5.59 -4.50
CA ILE A 141 11.31 4.86 -3.31
C ILE A 141 12.46 4.65 -2.32
N ILE A 142 13.61 4.13 -2.78
CA ILE A 142 14.73 3.87 -1.86
C ILE A 142 15.30 5.17 -1.31
N GLU A 143 15.50 6.19 -2.14
CA GLU A 143 16.08 7.46 -1.72
C GLU A 143 15.19 8.19 -0.71
N PHE A 144 13.86 8.22 -0.97
CA PHE A 144 12.88 8.75 -0.02
C PHE A 144 12.94 8.02 1.32
N ILE A 145 12.96 6.69 1.30
CA ILE A 145 12.98 5.88 2.54
C ILE A 145 14.27 6.10 3.33
N LEU A 146 15.42 6.17 2.67
CA LEU A 146 16.71 6.44 3.32
C LEU A 146 16.72 7.81 4.00
N ARG A 147 16.21 8.83 3.34
CA ARG A 147 16.13 10.21 3.89
C ARG A 147 15.08 10.30 4.98
N PHE A 148 13.89 9.78 4.75
CA PHE A 148 12.81 9.82 5.74
C PHE A 148 13.19 9.09 7.03
N SER A 149 13.92 7.97 6.92
CA SER A 149 14.44 7.19 8.05
C SER A 149 15.70 7.80 8.69
N GLY A 150 16.24 8.90 8.16
CA GLY A 150 17.43 9.55 8.68
C GLY A 150 18.74 8.78 8.43
N VAL A 151 18.74 7.80 7.51
CA VAL A 151 19.94 7.07 7.10
C VAL A 151 20.82 7.93 6.19
N VAL A 152 20.19 8.76 5.38
CA VAL A 152 20.81 9.77 4.52
C VAL A 152 20.35 11.15 4.96
N ASP A 153 21.25 12.14 4.84
CA ASP A 153 20.93 13.52 5.16
C ASP A 153 19.78 14.04 4.28
N LYS A 154 18.83 14.69 4.93
CA LYS A 154 17.64 15.28 4.31
C LYS A 154 17.68 16.80 4.20
N ASN A 155 18.81 17.44 4.54
CA ASN A 155 18.94 18.88 4.53
C ASN A 155 18.70 19.44 3.12
N GLY A 156 17.79 20.41 3.03
CA GLY A 156 17.42 21.04 1.76
C GLY A 156 16.41 20.25 0.92
N ASP A 157 15.96 19.07 1.36
CA ASP A 157 14.97 18.29 0.67
C ASP A 157 13.55 18.86 0.86
N PRO A 158 12.91 19.37 -0.19
CA PRO A 158 11.60 20.02 -0.07
C PRO A 158 10.49 19.07 0.38
N LEU A 159 10.59 17.75 0.10
CA LEU A 159 9.63 16.76 0.56
C LEU A 159 9.71 16.52 2.07
N LEU A 160 10.88 16.74 2.65
CA LEU A 160 11.19 16.44 4.06
C LEU A 160 11.46 17.68 4.90
N ALA A 161 11.44 18.87 4.29
CA ALA A 161 11.58 20.16 4.99
C ALA A 161 10.42 20.41 5.97
N GLY A 162 9.22 19.82 5.69
CA GLY A 162 8.08 19.80 6.57
C GLY A 162 7.48 18.39 6.64
N LEU A 163 6.76 18.08 7.71
CA LEU A 163 6.16 16.75 7.90
C LEU A 163 5.07 16.41 6.87
N SER A 164 4.39 17.41 6.33
CA SER A 164 3.18 17.23 5.52
C SER A 164 3.43 16.45 4.22
N LEU A 165 4.38 16.87 3.39
CA LEU A 165 4.64 16.23 2.10
C LEU A 165 5.21 14.83 2.25
N GLY A 166 6.17 14.66 3.19
CA GLY A 166 6.73 13.33 3.47
C GLY A 166 5.69 12.32 3.94
N ILE A 167 4.72 12.75 4.75
CA ILE A 167 3.60 11.89 5.17
C ILE A 167 2.68 11.58 4.00
N THR A 168 2.43 12.53 3.10
CA THR A 168 1.65 12.30 1.89
C THR A 168 2.31 11.25 0.99
N VAL A 169 3.62 11.35 0.75
CA VAL A 169 4.38 10.32 0.01
C VAL A 169 4.28 8.97 0.72
N TYR A 170 4.45 8.93 2.05
CA TYR A 170 4.31 7.69 2.83
C TYR A 170 2.94 7.04 2.57
N TYR A 171 1.86 7.80 2.53
CA TYR A 171 0.52 7.27 2.24
C TYR A 171 0.34 6.87 0.79
N ASP A 172 0.88 7.61 -0.17
CA ASP A 172 0.85 7.24 -1.58
C ASP A 172 1.55 5.89 -1.83
N LEU A 173 2.63 5.59 -1.10
CA LEU A 173 3.36 4.32 -1.21
C LEU A 173 2.57 3.08 -0.72
N ILE A 174 1.47 3.25 -0.01
CA ILE A 174 0.63 2.12 0.44
C ILE A 174 -0.63 1.89 -0.40
N LEU A 175 -0.91 2.73 -1.39
CA LEU A 175 -2.07 2.55 -2.26
C LEU A 175 -1.89 1.35 -3.18
N LEU A 176 -2.93 0.53 -3.34
CA LEU A 176 -2.88 -0.73 -4.10
C LEU A 176 -2.46 -0.55 -5.56
N GLU A 177 -2.90 0.53 -6.21
CA GLU A 177 -2.57 0.82 -7.60
C GLU A 177 -1.24 1.56 -7.77
N ASN A 178 -0.62 2.01 -6.68
CA ASN A 178 0.59 2.83 -6.66
C ASN A 178 1.80 2.02 -6.17
N GLN A 179 2.06 0.89 -6.81
CA GLN A 179 3.03 -0.11 -6.36
C GLN A 179 4.02 -0.51 -7.45
N LEU A 180 5.23 -0.88 -7.00
CA LEU A 180 6.13 -1.78 -7.71
C LEU A 180 6.18 -3.13 -6.99
N PRO A 181 6.42 -4.25 -7.72
CA PRO A 181 6.64 -5.54 -7.07
C PRO A 181 7.85 -5.49 -6.14
N PHE A 182 7.71 -6.00 -4.92
CA PHE A 182 8.79 -5.91 -3.92
C PHE A 182 10.06 -6.63 -4.35
N PHE A 183 9.95 -7.73 -5.10
CA PHE A 183 11.10 -8.51 -5.54
C PHE A 183 12.10 -7.70 -6.36
N ILE A 184 11.63 -6.78 -7.22
CA ILE A 184 12.55 -5.96 -8.02
C ILE A 184 13.26 -4.92 -7.16
N LEU A 185 12.56 -4.29 -6.21
CA LEU A 185 13.18 -3.38 -5.26
C LEU A 185 14.25 -4.09 -4.42
N GLU A 186 13.94 -5.29 -3.93
CA GLU A 186 14.89 -6.10 -3.16
C GLU A 186 16.09 -6.52 -4.03
N LYS A 187 15.86 -6.95 -5.28
CA LYS A 187 16.93 -7.33 -6.23
C LYS A 187 17.87 -6.17 -6.51
N LEU A 188 17.32 -4.97 -6.74
CA LEU A 188 18.12 -3.77 -7.06
C LEU A 188 18.90 -3.26 -5.86
N PHE A 189 18.29 -3.19 -4.70
CA PHE A 189 18.83 -2.41 -3.58
C PHE A 189 19.45 -3.22 -2.46
N ASN A 190 19.12 -4.51 -2.31
CA ASN A 190 19.72 -5.31 -1.25
C ASN A 190 21.25 -5.38 -1.33
N PRO A 191 21.88 -5.59 -2.50
CA PRO A 191 23.35 -5.57 -2.62
C PRO A 191 23.96 -4.21 -2.28
N ILE A 192 23.28 -3.11 -2.66
CA ILE A 192 23.75 -1.74 -2.45
C ILE A 192 23.64 -1.36 -0.96
N VAL A 193 22.46 -1.58 -0.36
CA VAL A 193 22.18 -1.25 1.05
C VAL A 193 23.15 -1.97 1.99
N THR A 194 23.36 -3.27 1.79
CA THR A 194 24.25 -4.06 2.66
C THR A 194 25.72 -3.67 2.56
N ARG A 195 26.13 -3.07 1.43
CA ARG A 195 27.51 -2.66 1.19
C ARG A 195 27.78 -1.24 1.69
N ILE A 196 26.91 -0.28 1.33
CA ILE A 196 27.11 1.14 1.68
C ILE A 196 26.76 1.39 3.14
N TRP A 197 25.75 0.69 3.68
CA TRP A 197 25.29 0.81 5.06
C TRP A 197 25.34 -0.53 5.79
N PRO A 198 26.54 -1.01 6.20
CA PRO A 198 26.71 -2.35 6.78
C PRO A 198 25.95 -2.57 8.10
N HIS A 199 25.51 -1.50 8.76
CA HIS A 199 24.65 -1.56 9.94
C HIS A 199 23.17 -1.86 9.60
N LEU A 200 22.77 -1.68 8.34
CA LEU A 200 21.49 -2.18 7.84
C LEU A 200 21.66 -3.63 7.39
N ILE A 201 20.85 -4.51 7.93
CA ILE A 201 20.98 -5.96 7.69
C ILE A 201 20.58 -6.30 6.26
N THR A 202 19.40 -5.83 5.81
CA THR A 202 18.87 -6.04 4.45
C THR A 202 18.00 -4.87 4.01
N PHE A 203 17.75 -4.75 2.70
CA PHE A 203 16.75 -3.80 2.18
C PHE A 203 15.37 -4.06 2.81
N ARG A 204 15.00 -5.33 2.99
CA ARG A 204 13.75 -5.72 3.66
C ARG A 204 13.65 -5.17 5.08
N ASP A 205 14.74 -5.26 5.87
CA ASP A 205 14.74 -4.73 7.24
C ASP A 205 14.56 -3.20 7.26
N LEU A 206 15.16 -2.49 6.30
CA LEU A 206 14.95 -1.06 6.11
C LEU A 206 13.46 -0.73 5.88
N ILE A 207 12.78 -1.50 5.02
CA ILE A 207 11.34 -1.30 4.74
C ILE A 207 10.50 -1.58 6.00
N ILE A 208 10.81 -2.63 6.74
CA ILE A 208 10.12 -2.96 8.00
C ILE A 208 10.30 -1.85 9.03
N ILE A 209 11.51 -1.26 9.11
CA ILE A 209 11.80 -0.11 9.97
C ILE A 209 11.02 1.11 9.53
N PHE A 210 11.04 1.44 8.25
CA PHE A 210 10.33 2.58 7.68
C PHE A 210 8.83 2.56 7.99
N PHE A 211 8.17 1.40 7.88
CA PHE A 211 6.77 1.25 8.21
C PHE A 211 6.48 1.04 9.71
N GLY A 212 7.50 1.00 10.57
CA GLY A 212 7.33 0.81 12.02
C GLY A 212 6.88 -0.59 12.43
N PHE A 213 7.24 -1.62 11.66
CA PHE A 213 6.82 -3.01 11.88
C PHE A 213 7.91 -3.91 12.50
N GLN A 214 8.92 -3.32 13.13
CA GLN A 214 9.96 -4.10 13.83
C GLN A 214 9.33 -5.00 14.90
N GLY A 215 9.69 -6.28 14.87
CA GLY A 215 9.17 -7.28 15.80
C GLY A 215 7.71 -7.68 15.61
N LYS A 216 7.00 -7.08 14.64
CA LYS A 216 5.59 -7.35 14.36
C LYS A 216 5.35 -8.27 13.16
N ILE A 217 6.38 -8.55 12.39
CA ILE A 217 6.34 -9.44 11.22
C ILE A 217 7.44 -10.49 11.32
N ARG A 218 7.13 -11.72 10.95
CA ARG A 218 8.11 -12.82 10.96
C ARG A 218 9.13 -12.61 9.84
N ARG A 219 10.39 -12.99 10.07
CA ARG A 219 11.43 -12.92 9.04
C ARG A 219 11.14 -13.79 7.82
N SER A 220 10.41 -14.88 8.00
CA SER A 220 10.00 -15.80 6.93
C SER A 220 8.80 -15.34 6.11
N SER A 221 8.11 -14.30 6.55
CA SER A 221 6.91 -13.79 5.86
C SER A 221 7.27 -13.26 4.50
N LYS A 222 6.48 -13.61 3.51
CA LYS A 222 6.63 -13.11 2.15
C LYS A 222 5.51 -12.14 1.87
N PHE A 223 5.85 -10.94 1.45
CA PHE A 223 4.90 -9.96 0.92
C PHE A 223 5.33 -9.54 -0.48
N LYS A 224 4.38 -9.15 -1.29
CA LYS A 224 4.56 -8.93 -2.72
C LYS A 224 4.78 -7.45 -3.09
N HIS A 225 4.26 -6.54 -2.28
CA HIS A 225 4.38 -5.08 -2.38
C HIS A 225 3.99 -4.43 -1.03
N PHE A 226 4.05 -3.11 -0.89
CA PHE A 226 3.85 -2.45 0.40
C PHE A 226 2.43 -2.57 0.96
N THR A 227 1.39 -2.52 0.12
CA THR A 227 0.02 -2.78 0.60
C THR A 227 -0.11 -4.19 1.17
N ASP A 228 0.53 -5.18 0.53
CA ASP A 228 0.55 -6.56 1.02
C ASP A 228 1.37 -6.71 2.31
N LEU A 229 2.45 -5.96 2.48
CA LEU A 229 3.19 -5.90 3.75
C LEU A 229 2.28 -5.47 4.91
N ILE A 230 1.51 -4.39 4.72
CA ILE A 230 0.59 -3.88 5.76
C ILE A 230 -0.51 -4.91 6.08
N ARG A 231 -0.99 -5.62 5.07
CA ARG A 231 -1.90 -6.76 5.25
C ARG A 231 -1.24 -7.89 6.04
N CYS A 232 -0.04 -8.33 5.64
CA CYS A 232 0.69 -9.42 6.28
C CYS A 232 0.88 -9.18 7.78
N VAL A 233 1.30 -7.97 8.17
CA VAL A 233 1.50 -7.62 9.59
C VAL A 233 0.22 -7.80 10.40
N ARG A 234 -0.94 -7.44 9.85
CA ARG A 234 -2.24 -7.62 10.53
C ARG A 234 -2.67 -9.08 10.59
N VAL A 235 -2.53 -9.81 9.48
CA VAL A 235 -2.94 -11.22 9.40
C VAL A 235 -2.07 -12.12 10.28
N GLU A 236 -0.79 -11.82 10.44
CA GLU A 236 0.11 -12.58 11.31
C GLU A 236 -0.21 -12.47 12.81
N THR A 237 -1.05 -11.52 13.20
CA THR A 237 -1.56 -11.44 14.59
C THR A 237 -2.61 -12.50 14.89
N LEU A 238 -3.18 -13.13 13.86
CA LEU A 238 -4.18 -14.16 14.03
C LEU A 238 -3.53 -15.47 14.52
N PRO A 239 -4.14 -16.18 15.46
CA PRO A 239 -3.69 -17.50 15.88
C PRO A 239 -3.79 -18.48 14.71
N ASN A 240 -3.00 -19.55 14.76
CA ASN A 240 -2.84 -20.53 13.67
C ASN A 240 -4.17 -20.93 13.02
N LEU A 241 -4.39 -20.46 11.79
CA LEU A 241 -5.68 -20.51 11.08
C LEU A 241 -6.10 -21.91 10.65
N ASP A 242 -5.19 -22.87 10.62
CA ASP A 242 -5.47 -24.24 10.18
C ASP A 242 -6.44 -24.98 11.12
N VAL A 243 -6.51 -24.55 12.38
CA VAL A 243 -7.42 -25.13 13.40
C VAL A 243 -8.85 -24.58 13.25
N TRP A 244 -9.03 -23.40 12.65
CA TRP A 244 -10.33 -22.70 12.59
C TRP A 244 -11.11 -22.95 11.28
N LYS A 245 -10.45 -23.40 10.23
CA LYS A 245 -11.06 -23.62 8.90
C LYS A 245 -12.18 -24.65 8.87
N SER A 246 -12.33 -25.50 9.90
CA SER A 246 -13.24 -26.64 9.81
C SER A 246 -14.63 -26.50 10.41
N LYS A 247 -14.95 -25.45 11.20
CA LYS A 247 -16.20 -25.39 11.96
C LYS A 247 -16.89 -24.04 12.15
N SER A 248 -16.38 -22.93 11.66
CA SER A 248 -17.06 -21.64 11.87
C SER A 248 -18.10 -21.38 10.77
N LYS A 249 -19.36 -21.24 11.20
CA LYS A 249 -20.40 -20.67 10.33
C LYS A 249 -20.19 -19.17 10.21
N PRO A 250 -20.48 -18.55 9.05
CA PRO A 250 -20.50 -17.10 8.91
C PRO A 250 -21.44 -16.48 9.96
N ILE A 251 -21.06 -15.32 10.47
CA ILE A 251 -21.95 -14.52 11.31
C ILE A 251 -22.98 -13.89 10.36
N GLU A 252 -24.22 -14.37 10.43
CA GLU A 252 -25.31 -13.85 9.58
C GLU A 252 -25.93 -12.59 10.18
N HIS A 253 -25.99 -12.51 11.53
CA HIS A 253 -26.53 -11.38 12.26
C HIS A 253 -25.76 -11.17 13.57
N MET A 254 -25.47 -9.93 13.87
CA MET A 254 -24.91 -9.52 15.17
C MET A 254 -25.60 -8.24 15.63
N TYR A 255 -25.83 -8.12 16.93
CA TYR A 255 -26.31 -6.87 17.53
C TYR A 255 -25.16 -5.85 17.61
N ASN A 256 -25.50 -4.57 17.54
CA ASN A 256 -24.56 -3.48 17.75
C ASN A 256 -24.07 -3.40 19.20
N ALA A 257 -23.07 -2.57 19.45
CA ALA A 257 -22.38 -2.51 20.74
C ALA A 257 -23.34 -2.15 21.90
N ASP A 258 -24.22 -1.18 21.71
CA ASP A 258 -25.20 -0.72 22.72
C ASP A 258 -26.17 -1.85 23.12
N LYS A 259 -26.69 -2.59 22.14
CA LYS A 259 -27.57 -3.73 22.42
C LYS A 259 -26.86 -4.90 23.10
N LEU A 260 -25.60 -5.16 22.71
CA LEU A 260 -24.79 -6.20 23.34
C LEU A 260 -24.45 -5.84 24.79
N ASP A 261 -24.09 -4.60 25.09
CA ASP A 261 -23.83 -4.11 26.47
C ASP A 261 -25.08 -4.16 27.30
N SER A 262 -26.23 -3.70 26.79
CA SER A 262 -27.55 -3.81 27.42
C SER A 262 -27.95 -5.27 27.68
N GLY A 263 -27.52 -6.20 26.85
CA GLY A 263 -27.67 -7.65 27.01
C GLY A 263 -26.68 -8.28 27.99
N GLY A 264 -25.80 -7.49 28.63
CA GLY A 264 -24.84 -7.95 29.64
C GLY A 264 -23.51 -8.45 29.10
N VAL A 265 -23.22 -8.22 27.83
CA VAL A 265 -21.90 -8.51 27.22
C VAL A 265 -20.89 -7.50 27.75
N LYS A 266 -19.80 -7.97 28.33
CA LYS A 266 -18.69 -7.11 28.76
C LYS A 266 -17.71 -6.88 27.63
N PHE A 267 -17.37 -5.63 27.39
CA PHE A 267 -16.38 -5.24 26.39
C PHE A 267 -15.00 -5.06 27.03
N LYS A 268 -13.96 -5.58 26.38
CA LYS A 268 -12.57 -5.43 26.82
C LYS A 268 -11.66 -5.12 25.65
N ALA A 269 -10.99 -3.98 25.70
CA ALA A 269 -9.90 -3.64 24.79
C ALA A 269 -8.70 -4.57 25.03
N VAL A 270 -8.05 -5.03 23.94
CA VAL A 270 -6.81 -5.83 23.97
C VAL A 270 -5.73 -5.13 23.15
N GLY A 271 -4.50 -5.20 23.64
CA GLY A 271 -3.43 -4.22 23.48
C GLY A 271 -2.71 -4.08 22.16
N ASP A 272 -3.02 -4.76 21.07
CA ASP A 272 -2.30 -4.57 19.79
C ASP A 272 -3.21 -3.93 18.73
N GLU A 273 -2.87 -2.69 18.33
CA GLU A 273 -3.62 -1.92 17.31
C GLU A 273 -3.56 -2.52 15.89
N LEU A 274 -2.61 -3.40 15.63
CA LEU A 274 -2.53 -4.12 14.35
C LEU A 274 -3.32 -5.42 14.36
N SER A 275 -3.72 -5.90 15.54
CA SER A 275 -4.38 -7.19 15.67
C SER A 275 -5.78 -7.21 15.05
N LEU A 276 -6.11 -8.33 14.41
CA LEU A 276 -7.46 -8.66 13.94
C LEU A 276 -8.16 -9.68 14.85
N CYS A 277 -7.52 -10.08 15.97
CA CYS A 277 -7.98 -11.16 16.80
C CYS A 277 -9.11 -10.72 17.74
N VAL A 278 -10.35 -10.90 17.32
CA VAL A 278 -11.54 -10.74 18.16
C VAL A 278 -11.86 -12.07 18.83
N SER A 279 -12.24 -12.06 20.11
CA SER A 279 -12.62 -13.27 20.82
C SER A 279 -13.74 -13.01 21.83
N PHE A 280 -14.67 -13.99 21.92
CA PHE A 280 -15.75 -13.97 22.92
C PHE A 280 -15.62 -15.17 23.86
N LYS A 281 -15.54 -14.91 25.17
CA LYS A 281 -15.46 -15.96 26.17
C LYS A 281 -16.05 -15.49 27.50
N ASN A 282 -16.87 -16.34 28.12
CA ASN A 282 -17.50 -16.10 29.43
C ASN A 282 -18.24 -14.74 29.50
N GLY A 283 -19.02 -14.41 28.47
CA GLY A 283 -19.76 -13.16 28.41
C GLY A 283 -18.90 -11.90 28.15
N CYS A 284 -17.62 -12.07 27.84
CA CYS A 284 -16.70 -10.97 27.56
C CYS A 284 -16.24 -11.00 26.11
N LEU A 285 -16.51 -9.91 25.38
CA LEU A 285 -16.06 -9.66 24.03
C LEU A 285 -14.73 -8.86 24.09
N LYS A 286 -13.65 -9.50 23.64
CA LYS A 286 -12.32 -8.88 23.57
C LYS A 286 -12.06 -8.43 22.16
N ILE A 287 -11.76 -7.15 22.00
CA ILE A 287 -11.56 -6.51 20.69
C ILE A 287 -10.21 -5.78 20.73
N PRO A 288 -9.38 -5.90 19.67
CA PRO A 288 -8.17 -5.09 19.55
C PRO A 288 -8.48 -3.59 19.57
N CYS A 289 -7.59 -2.81 20.15
CA CYS A 289 -7.70 -1.35 20.07
C CYS A 289 -7.58 -0.91 18.61
N LEU A 290 -8.41 0.03 18.21
CA LEU A 290 -8.38 0.63 16.88
C LEU A 290 -8.19 2.15 17.01
N THR A 291 -7.08 2.64 16.50
CA THR A 291 -6.82 4.08 16.42
C THR A 291 -7.51 4.61 15.15
N VAL A 292 -8.45 5.53 15.35
CA VAL A 292 -9.19 6.20 14.27
C VAL A 292 -8.50 7.51 13.97
N ASP A 293 -7.65 7.49 12.96
CA ASP A 293 -6.96 8.64 12.38
C ASP A 293 -7.40 8.86 10.91
N ASP A 294 -6.95 9.96 10.32
CA ASP A 294 -7.30 10.33 8.93
C ASP A 294 -6.81 9.31 7.88
N SER A 295 -5.90 8.42 8.25
CA SER A 295 -5.32 7.41 7.36
C SER A 295 -5.99 6.04 7.45
N LEU A 296 -6.81 5.80 8.46
CA LEU A 296 -7.41 4.49 8.73
C LEU A 296 -8.28 4.02 7.56
N GLU A 297 -9.16 4.88 7.07
CA GLU A 297 -10.05 4.57 5.94
C GLU A 297 -9.24 4.17 4.72
N MET A 298 -8.27 4.97 4.34
CA MET A 298 -7.40 4.72 3.19
C MET A 298 -6.66 3.38 3.33
N LYS A 299 -6.05 3.10 4.49
CA LYS A 299 -5.35 1.85 4.75
C LYS A 299 -6.27 0.64 4.65
N LEU A 300 -7.42 0.68 5.34
CA LEU A 300 -8.37 -0.45 5.34
C LEU A 300 -8.93 -0.70 3.94
N ARG A 301 -9.36 0.34 3.22
CA ARG A 301 -9.94 0.21 1.88
C ARG A 301 -8.96 -0.41 0.88
N ASN A 302 -7.69 0.00 0.90
CA ASN A 302 -6.67 -0.57 0.00
C ASN A 302 -6.36 -2.04 0.33
N ILE A 303 -6.29 -2.41 1.62
CA ILE A 303 -6.11 -3.81 2.02
C ILE A 303 -7.35 -4.64 1.65
N MET A 304 -8.57 -4.13 1.86
CA MET A 304 -9.80 -4.82 1.51
C MET A 304 -9.91 -5.03 0.00
N ALA A 305 -9.51 -4.03 -0.82
CA ALA A 305 -9.45 -4.18 -2.27
C ALA A 305 -8.44 -5.27 -2.67
N LEU A 306 -7.25 -5.29 -2.05
CA LEU A 306 -6.26 -6.35 -2.27
C LEU A 306 -6.81 -7.73 -1.89
N GLU A 307 -7.49 -7.86 -0.75
CA GLU A 307 -8.05 -9.14 -0.30
C GLU A 307 -9.12 -9.65 -1.25
N GLN A 308 -9.99 -8.77 -1.75
CA GLN A 308 -11.02 -9.16 -2.73
C GLN A 308 -10.43 -9.62 -4.06
N CYS A 309 -9.29 -9.05 -4.49
CA CYS A 309 -8.65 -9.41 -5.74
C CYS A 309 -7.71 -10.61 -5.62
N HIS A 310 -6.90 -10.66 -4.56
CA HIS A 310 -5.78 -11.61 -4.45
C HIS A 310 -6.00 -12.72 -3.40
N TYR A 311 -6.75 -12.42 -2.32
CA TYR A 311 -6.95 -13.33 -1.20
C TYR A 311 -8.43 -13.62 -0.89
N PRO A 312 -9.29 -13.95 -1.89
CA PRO A 312 -10.74 -14.06 -1.67
C PRO A 312 -11.12 -15.11 -0.62
N ASN A 313 -10.33 -16.17 -0.48
CA ASN A 313 -10.55 -17.23 0.51
C ASN A 313 -9.88 -16.93 1.88
N ASN A 314 -9.12 -15.85 2.01
CA ASN A 314 -8.39 -15.44 3.19
C ASN A 314 -8.56 -13.94 3.45
N ALA A 315 -9.77 -13.42 3.26
CA ALA A 315 -10.13 -11.99 3.38
C ALA A 315 -10.36 -11.61 4.86
N HIS A 316 -9.31 -11.66 5.67
CA HIS A 316 -9.38 -11.47 7.12
C HIS A 316 -9.65 -10.03 7.51
N VAL A 317 -9.07 -9.05 6.80
CA VAL A 317 -9.32 -7.62 7.05
C VAL A 317 -10.72 -7.25 6.60
N CYS A 318 -11.22 -7.82 5.47
CA CYS A 318 -12.63 -7.66 5.08
C CYS A 318 -13.58 -8.21 6.15
N SER A 319 -13.27 -9.37 6.72
CA SER A 319 -14.08 -9.98 7.78
C SER A 319 -14.07 -9.14 9.07
N TYR A 320 -12.92 -8.56 9.41
CA TYR A 320 -12.81 -7.65 10.55
C TYR A 320 -13.57 -6.33 10.32
N ALA A 321 -13.49 -5.77 9.11
CA ALA A 321 -14.26 -4.58 8.75
C ALA A 321 -15.77 -4.84 8.81
N LEU A 322 -16.25 -5.99 8.32
CA LEU A 322 -17.64 -6.40 8.44
C LEU A 322 -18.07 -6.59 9.92
N PHE A 323 -17.19 -7.14 10.75
CA PHE A 323 -17.46 -7.22 12.19
C PHE A 323 -17.63 -5.85 12.82
N LEU A 324 -16.79 -4.87 12.46
CA LEU A 324 -16.92 -3.48 12.94
C LEU A 324 -18.21 -2.82 12.42
N ASP A 325 -18.61 -3.07 11.20
CA ASP A 325 -19.84 -2.57 10.59
C ASP A 325 -21.08 -3.05 11.36
N TYR A 326 -21.14 -4.32 11.75
CA TYR A 326 -22.20 -4.80 12.65
C TYR A 326 -22.16 -4.19 14.03
N LEU A 327 -20.97 -3.91 14.55
CA LEU A 327 -20.78 -3.44 15.91
C LEU A 327 -21.14 -1.96 16.09
N ILE A 328 -20.94 -1.16 15.03
CA ILE A 328 -21.07 0.29 15.03
C ILE A 328 -22.21 0.70 14.07
N ASP A 329 -23.36 0.98 14.62
CA ASP A 329 -24.58 1.39 13.89
C ASP A 329 -25.02 2.81 14.25
N THR A 330 -24.69 3.26 15.47
CA THR A 330 -25.12 4.55 16.03
C THR A 330 -24.00 5.26 16.79
N ASP A 331 -24.18 6.56 17.05
CA ASP A 331 -23.25 7.35 17.87
C ASP A 331 -23.06 6.74 19.28
N LYS A 332 -24.10 6.12 19.83
CA LYS A 332 -24.02 5.44 21.15
C LYS A 332 -23.04 4.28 21.14
N ASP A 333 -22.95 3.56 20.02
CA ASP A 333 -21.98 2.46 19.84
C ASP A 333 -20.55 3.02 19.84
N VAL A 334 -20.33 4.14 19.15
CA VAL A 334 -19.04 4.83 19.11
C VAL A 334 -18.65 5.31 20.52
N ASP A 335 -19.56 5.99 21.22
CA ASP A 335 -19.31 6.50 22.57
C ASP A 335 -18.98 5.37 23.55
N LEU A 336 -19.72 4.26 23.49
CA LEU A 336 -19.45 3.07 24.30
C LEU A 336 -18.05 2.49 23.99
N LEU A 337 -17.70 2.32 22.73
CA LEU A 337 -16.42 1.74 22.33
C LEU A 337 -15.24 2.66 22.67
N LEU A 338 -15.43 3.98 22.66
CA LEU A 338 -14.47 4.97 23.16
C LEU A 338 -14.31 4.86 24.69
N GLU A 339 -15.42 4.78 25.43
CA GLU A 339 -15.40 4.58 26.90
C GLU A 339 -14.66 3.30 27.29
N LYS A 340 -14.89 2.20 26.56
CA LYS A 340 -14.20 0.92 26.80
C LYS A 340 -12.76 0.89 26.29
N GLY A 341 -12.26 1.96 25.64
CA GLY A 341 -10.90 2.08 25.10
C GLY A 341 -10.63 1.18 23.89
N ILE A 342 -11.67 0.69 23.23
CA ILE A 342 -11.58 -0.10 22.00
C ILE A 342 -11.31 0.82 20.81
N LEU A 343 -12.05 1.91 20.70
CA LEU A 343 -11.73 2.99 19.78
C LEU A 343 -10.85 4.02 20.50
N LYS A 344 -9.84 4.51 19.78
CA LYS A 344 -8.97 5.60 20.21
C LYS A 344 -8.95 6.66 19.12
N SER A 345 -9.13 7.92 19.50
CA SER A 345 -8.94 9.04 18.58
C SER A 345 -7.81 9.93 19.10
N PRO A 346 -6.74 10.16 18.33
CA PRO A 346 -5.69 11.10 18.69
C PRO A 346 -6.17 12.55 18.69
N LEU A 347 -7.21 12.85 17.92
CA LEU A 347 -7.93 14.10 17.94
C LEU A 347 -9.25 13.85 18.67
N LYS A 348 -9.59 14.69 19.70
CA LYS A 348 -10.94 14.67 20.26
C LYS A 348 -11.91 14.76 19.09
N LEU A 349 -12.63 13.68 18.80
CA LEU A 349 -13.69 13.66 17.79
C LEU A 349 -14.60 14.86 18.10
N ARG A 350 -14.38 15.98 17.42
CA ARG A 350 -15.36 17.06 17.38
C ARG A 350 -16.52 16.48 16.60
N ARG A 351 -17.68 16.42 17.25
CA ARG A 351 -18.95 16.00 16.68
C ARG A 351 -19.07 16.50 15.23
N TRP A 352 -19.14 15.56 14.32
CA TRP A 352 -19.56 15.81 12.94
C TRP A 352 -21.07 15.92 12.90
#